data_80a3bb9dcef8aa81f0078746ae0d896e
#
_entry.id   80a3bb9dcef8aa81f0078746ae0d896e
#
_cell.length_a   1.000
_cell.length_b   1.000
_cell.length_c   1.000
_cell.angle_alpha   90.00
_cell.angle_beta   90.00
_cell.angle_gamma   90.00
#
_symmetry.space_group_name_H-M   'P 1'
#
loop_
_entity.id
_entity.type
_entity.pdbx_description
1 polymer ?
#
loop_
_entity_poly.entity_id
_entity_poly.type
_entity_poly.pdbx_seq_one_letter_code
_entity_poly.pdbx_strand_id
1 'polypeptide(L)'
;ARLMQEWFELHGVSPVGRPLSEVDLAALERTALSHSAVSSVNAYVTHGGCVTVNITQREPVVRLRVDGYDMYITEDGYIFPASDGYAVLVPVITGGYKPIFAADYSGYVHDMVRDSVATIERAIADVEQQKVPHYKLLRQYDKELRSVLNSRVRREMFMSDYEVAKRKEELEQRKIEAQRENEERHDRIDADIAILDRQQEHLREQRRYVECVGSDFDNLMDFVHRVDADRFWRAEVVQILVDGGGTVPMQLSFVPRSASFVVDMGYAEQMGDKLAMLHRFYDKALPNVGWDS
;
A
#
# COMPACT_ATOMS: atom_id res chain seq x y z
N ALA A 1 -30.22 9.63 14.20
CA ALA A 1 -31.41 9.74 13.35
C ALA A 1 -31.39 11.04 12.51
N ARG A 2 -31.22 12.22 13.12
CA ARG A 2 -31.25 13.51 12.40
C ARG A 2 -30.20 13.62 11.29
N LEU A 3 -28.94 13.28 11.54
CA LEU A 3 -27.85 13.30 10.55
C LEU A 3 -28.17 12.45 9.32
N MET A 4 -28.76 11.28 9.50
CA MET A 4 -29.14 10.42 8.37
C MET A 4 -30.37 10.93 7.60
N GLN A 5 -31.30 11.63 8.24
CA GLN A 5 -32.37 12.32 7.54
C GLN A 5 -31.81 13.43 6.62
N GLU A 6 -30.94 14.27 7.14
CA GLU A 6 -30.26 15.33 6.38
C GLU A 6 -29.42 14.70 5.22
N TRP A 7 -28.77 13.54 5.45
CA TRP A 7 -28.04 12.80 4.42
C TRP A 7 -28.95 12.30 3.30
N PHE A 8 -30.11 11.72 3.64
CA PHE A 8 -31.11 11.30 2.65
C PHE A 8 -31.73 12.46 1.88
N GLU A 9 -31.96 13.59 2.52
CA GLU A 9 -32.45 14.83 1.87
C GLU A 9 -31.41 15.36 0.90
N LEU A 10 -30.16 15.44 1.30
CA LEU A 10 -29.04 15.89 0.46
C LEU A 10 -28.90 15.06 -0.83
N HIS A 11 -29.12 13.73 -0.73
CA HIS A 11 -29.02 12.80 -1.87
C HIS A 11 -30.36 12.61 -2.60
N GLY A 12 -31.44 13.34 -2.23
CA GLY A 12 -32.71 13.28 -2.90
C GLY A 12 -33.53 11.98 -2.76
N VAL A 13 -33.15 11.12 -1.79
CA VAL A 13 -33.79 9.81 -1.54
C VAL A 13 -34.67 9.79 -0.30
N SER A 14 -34.89 10.94 0.36
CA SER A 14 -35.69 11.02 1.58
C SER A 14 -37.09 10.43 1.36
N PRO A 15 -37.56 9.49 2.21
CA PRO A 15 -38.86 8.88 2.10
C PRO A 15 -39.98 9.77 2.69
N VAL A 16 -39.61 10.86 3.38
CA VAL A 16 -40.55 11.73 4.09
C VAL A 16 -41.47 12.47 3.11
N GLY A 17 -42.78 12.32 3.30
CA GLY A 17 -43.80 12.96 2.47
C GLY A 17 -44.02 12.32 1.10
N ARG A 18 -43.42 11.16 0.79
CA ARG A 18 -43.64 10.41 -0.45
C ARG A 18 -44.65 9.27 -0.25
N PRO A 19 -45.43 8.91 -1.25
CA PRO A 19 -46.24 7.70 -1.25
C PRO A 19 -45.31 6.47 -1.15
N LEU A 20 -45.71 5.43 -0.41
CA LEU A 20 -44.91 4.20 -0.25
C LEU A 20 -44.57 3.53 -1.58
N SER A 21 -45.42 3.64 -2.58
CA SER A 21 -45.20 3.12 -3.93
C SER A 21 -44.04 3.78 -4.68
N GLU A 22 -43.60 4.96 -4.23
CA GLU A 22 -42.50 5.74 -4.82
C GLU A 22 -41.20 5.64 -3.99
N VAL A 23 -41.24 5.00 -2.84
CA VAL A 23 -40.05 4.84 -1.98
C VAL A 23 -39.22 3.68 -2.45
N ASP A 24 -38.00 3.96 -2.96
CA ASP A 24 -37.01 2.95 -3.29
C ASP A 24 -36.16 2.62 -2.04
N LEU A 25 -36.49 1.48 -1.39
CA LEU A 25 -35.77 0.99 -0.21
C LEU A 25 -34.32 0.67 -0.52
N ALA A 26 -34.04 0.11 -1.70
CA ALA A 26 -32.68 -0.21 -2.10
C ALA A 26 -31.83 1.06 -2.35
N ALA A 27 -32.45 2.13 -2.84
CA ALA A 27 -31.78 3.44 -2.94
C ALA A 27 -31.46 4.01 -1.55
N LEU A 28 -32.39 3.90 -0.59
CA LEU A 28 -32.13 4.29 0.80
C LEU A 28 -30.95 3.53 1.42
N GLU A 29 -30.91 2.20 1.24
CA GLU A 29 -29.82 1.37 1.74
C GLU A 29 -28.49 1.74 1.09
N ARG A 30 -28.42 1.86 -0.24
CA ARG A 30 -27.21 2.27 -0.95
C ARG A 30 -26.71 3.64 -0.50
N THR A 31 -27.62 4.59 -0.36
CA THR A 31 -27.28 5.96 0.08
C THR A 31 -26.80 5.98 1.53
N ALA A 32 -27.41 5.19 2.42
CA ALA A 32 -26.95 5.11 3.79
C ALA A 32 -25.56 4.41 3.89
N LEU A 33 -25.32 3.35 3.10
CA LEU A 33 -24.03 2.67 3.02
C LEU A 33 -22.92 3.52 2.41
N SER A 34 -23.24 4.53 1.61
CA SER A 34 -22.24 5.48 1.09
C SER A 34 -21.67 6.41 2.16
N HIS A 35 -22.31 6.50 3.32
CA HIS A 35 -21.75 7.21 4.46
C HIS A 35 -20.70 6.34 5.15
N SER A 36 -19.46 6.81 5.19
CA SER A 36 -18.28 6.06 5.63
C SER A 36 -18.36 5.47 7.05
N ALA A 37 -19.09 6.14 7.96
CA ALA A 37 -19.30 5.67 9.33
C ALA A 37 -20.38 4.59 9.46
N VAL A 38 -21.02 4.16 8.37
CA VAL A 38 -22.08 3.14 8.38
C VAL A 38 -21.50 1.78 8.00
N SER A 39 -21.72 0.76 8.83
CA SER A 39 -21.28 -0.61 8.57
C SER A 39 -22.33 -1.48 7.90
N SER A 40 -23.61 -1.33 8.28
CA SER A 40 -24.72 -2.06 7.67
C SER A 40 -26.01 -1.29 7.74
N VAL A 41 -26.89 -1.55 6.77
CA VAL A 41 -28.22 -0.94 6.67
C VAL A 41 -29.23 -2.01 6.30
N ASN A 42 -30.43 -1.89 6.87
CA ASN A 42 -31.58 -2.68 6.49
C ASN A 42 -32.83 -1.77 6.47
N ALA A 43 -33.41 -1.55 5.31
CA ALA A 43 -34.61 -0.76 5.12
C ALA A 43 -35.81 -1.66 4.79
N TYR A 44 -36.93 -1.47 5.51
CA TYR A 44 -38.15 -2.23 5.28
C TYR A 44 -39.40 -1.43 5.60
N VAL A 45 -40.52 -1.87 5.08
CA VAL A 45 -41.86 -1.30 5.38
C VAL A 45 -42.53 -2.15 6.43
N THR A 46 -43.02 -1.51 7.50
CA THR A 46 -43.80 -2.16 8.54
C THR A 46 -45.25 -2.32 8.15
N HIS A 47 -46.03 -3.18 8.83
CA HIS A 47 -47.44 -3.38 8.57
C HIS A 47 -48.29 -2.11 8.72
N GLY A 48 -47.81 -1.11 9.48
CA GLY A 48 -48.44 0.19 9.63
C GLY A 48 -48.14 1.17 8.50
N GLY A 49 -47.45 0.75 7.45
CA GLY A 49 -47.10 1.63 6.31
C GLY A 49 -45.96 2.61 6.60
N CYS A 50 -45.17 2.38 7.66
CA CYS A 50 -44.02 3.19 7.99
C CYS A 50 -42.74 2.56 7.39
N VAL A 51 -41.88 3.38 6.78
CA VAL A 51 -40.54 3.01 6.37
C VAL A 51 -39.61 3.05 7.59
N THR A 52 -38.99 1.91 7.88
CA THR A 52 -38.00 1.78 8.94
C THR A 52 -36.64 1.50 8.33
N VAL A 53 -35.62 2.27 8.73
CA VAL A 53 -34.23 2.10 8.29
C VAL A 53 -33.39 1.84 9.53
N ASN A 54 -32.93 0.60 9.68
CA ASN A 54 -32.02 0.20 10.73
C ASN A 54 -30.57 0.40 10.22
N ILE A 55 -29.80 1.16 10.96
CA ILE A 55 -28.44 1.52 10.60
C ILE A 55 -27.51 1.06 11.74
N THR A 56 -26.49 0.30 11.40
CA THR A 56 -25.39 -0.03 12.31
C THR A 56 -24.21 0.88 11.99
N GLN A 57 -23.72 1.57 12.99
CA GLN A 57 -22.52 2.41 12.85
C GLN A 57 -21.26 1.59 13.05
N ARG A 58 -20.16 2.03 12.44
CA ARG A 58 -18.83 1.46 12.71
C ARG A 58 -18.36 1.90 14.09
N GLU A 59 -17.72 1.00 14.80
CA GLU A 59 -17.15 1.26 16.12
C GLU A 59 -15.62 1.39 16.00
N PRO A 60 -15.07 2.60 16.00
CA PRO A 60 -13.64 2.79 15.94
C PRO A 60 -12.98 2.45 17.28
N VAL A 61 -11.76 1.91 17.20
CA VAL A 61 -10.90 1.61 18.35
C VAL A 61 -9.78 2.63 18.51
N VAL A 62 -9.49 3.42 17.46
CA VAL A 62 -8.44 4.45 17.49
C VAL A 62 -8.73 5.54 16.46
N ARG A 63 -8.23 6.75 16.72
CA ARG A 63 -8.28 7.90 15.80
C ARG A 63 -6.88 8.24 15.32
N LEU A 64 -6.66 8.29 14.03
CA LEU A 64 -5.41 8.74 13.40
C LEU A 64 -5.48 10.24 13.12
N ARG A 65 -4.55 11.02 13.70
CA ARG A 65 -4.47 12.46 13.49
C ARG A 65 -3.02 12.87 13.22
N VAL A 66 -2.62 12.85 11.95
CA VAL A 66 -1.27 13.16 11.47
C VAL A 66 -1.33 13.94 10.17
N ASP A 67 -0.50 14.96 10.00
CA ASP A 67 -0.23 15.69 8.74
C ASP A 67 -1.46 15.94 7.83
N GLY A 68 -2.56 16.45 8.38
CA GLY A 68 -3.80 16.72 7.64
C GLY A 68 -4.74 15.52 7.52
N TYR A 69 -4.37 14.37 8.04
CA TYR A 69 -5.27 13.22 8.21
C TYR A 69 -6.01 13.32 9.53
N ASP A 70 -7.31 13.11 9.48
CA ASP A 70 -8.16 12.98 10.66
C ASP A 70 -9.16 11.86 10.39
N MET A 71 -8.86 10.65 10.85
CA MET A 71 -9.55 9.44 10.46
C MET A 71 -9.79 8.53 11.66
N TYR A 72 -10.84 7.74 11.59
CA TYR A 72 -11.11 6.66 12.53
C TYR A 72 -10.70 5.32 11.94
N ILE A 73 -10.24 4.41 12.79
CA ILE A 73 -9.88 3.03 12.44
C ILE A 73 -10.67 2.09 13.33
N THR A 74 -11.35 1.13 12.73
CA THR A 74 -12.08 0.06 13.44
C THR A 74 -11.16 -1.12 13.78
N GLU A 75 -11.64 -2.01 14.62
CA GLU A 75 -10.90 -3.23 15.03
C GLU A 75 -10.48 -4.09 13.83
N ASP A 76 -11.32 -4.19 12.80
CA ASP A 76 -11.05 -4.94 11.57
C ASP A 76 -10.17 -4.20 10.54
N GLY A 77 -9.60 -3.05 10.91
CA GLY A 77 -8.71 -2.27 10.05
C GLY A 77 -9.41 -1.46 8.96
N TYR A 78 -10.73 -1.22 9.10
CA TYR A 78 -11.45 -0.30 8.21
C TYR A 78 -11.18 1.14 8.64
N ILE A 79 -10.74 1.98 7.69
CA ILE A 79 -10.46 3.40 7.91
C ILE A 79 -11.56 4.24 7.28
N PHE A 80 -11.93 5.34 7.95
CA PHE A 80 -12.86 6.33 7.40
C PHE A 80 -12.59 7.72 7.99
N PRO A 81 -12.84 8.80 7.23
CA PRO A 81 -12.64 10.17 7.69
C PRO A 81 -13.48 10.50 8.93
N ALA A 82 -12.89 11.24 9.87
CA ALA A 82 -13.64 11.84 10.97
C ALA A 82 -14.58 12.94 10.42
N SER A 83 -15.81 13.00 10.92
CA SER A 83 -16.78 14.02 10.58
C SER A 83 -17.21 14.82 11.82
N ASP A 84 -17.56 16.08 11.65
CA ASP A 84 -17.94 16.99 12.74
C ASP A 84 -19.13 16.50 13.57
N GLY A 85 -19.95 15.63 13.01
CA GLY A 85 -21.14 15.06 13.68
C GLY A 85 -20.89 13.73 14.42
N TYR A 86 -19.66 13.19 14.38
CA TYR A 86 -19.32 11.89 14.93
C TYR A 86 -18.02 11.99 15.74
N ALA A 87 -18.14 11.92 17.05
CA ALA A 87 -17.00 11.94 17.98
C ALA A 87 -17.04 10.72 18.90
N VAL A 88 -15.97 9.95 18.92
CA VAL A 88 -15.80 8.76 19.80
C VAL A 88 -14.58 8.95 20.67
N LEU A 89 -14.71 8.58 21.94
CA LEU A 89 -13.61 8.62 22.89
C LEU A 89 -12.73 7.38 22.72
N VAL A 90 -11.69 7.51 21.91
CA VAL A 90 -10.68 6.47 21.63
C VAL A 90 -9.28 7.08 21.71
N PRO A 91 -8.22 6.29 21.90
CA PRO A 91 -6.86 6.79 21.81
C PRO A 91 -6.59 7.48 20.47
N VAL A 92 -5.69 8.48 20.48
CA VAL A 92 -5.34 9.24 19.28
C VAL A 92 -3.92 8.91 18.85
N ILE A 93 -3.74 8.43 17.63
CA ILE A 93 -2.42 8.26 16.99
C ILE A 93 -1.96 9.60 16.44
N THR A 94 -0.74 9.99 16.79
CA THR A 94 -0.07 11.21 16.33
C THR A 94 1.40 10.92 16.01
N GLY A 95 2.14 11.91 15.50
CA GLY A 95 3.57 11.81 15.23
C GLY A 95 3.89 11.64 13.75
N GLY A 96 4.90 10.87 13.44
CA GLY A 96 5.47 10.74 12.09
C GLY A 96 4.89 9.62 11.22
N TYR A 97 3.76 9.00 11.60
CA TYR A 97 3.12 7.97 10.77
C TYR A 97 2.76 8.53 9.39
N LYS A 98 3.14 7.81 8.33
CA LYS A 98 2.90 8.21 6.94
C LYS A 98 1.89 7.26 6.29
N PRO A 99 0.60 7.63 6.23
CA PRO A 99 -0.41 6.84 5.55
C PRO A 99 -0.10 6.72 4.04
N ILE A 100 -0.38 5.55 3.45
CA ILE A 100 -0.30 5.34 1.99
C ILE A 100 -1.64 5.59 1.29
N PHE A 101 -2.68 5.93 2.05
CA PHE A 101 -4.03 6.22 1.56
C PHE A 101 -4.30 7.72 1.56
N ALA A 102 -5.29 8.17 0.77
CA ALA A 102 -5.72 9.56 0.73
C ALA A 102 -6.51 9.94 2.01
N ALA A 103 -6.54 11.24 2.35
CA ALA A 103 -7.22 11.73 3.56
C ALA A 103 -8.76 11.56 3.53
N ASP A 104 -9.34 11.34 2.36
CA ASP A 104 -10.75 11.06 2.12
C ASP A 104 -11.03 9.55 1.91
N TYR A 105 -10.02 8.70 2.06
CA TYR A 105 -10.16 7.26 1.85
C TYR A 105 -11.13 6.63 2.85
N SER A 106 -11.95 5.70 2.37
CA SER A 106 -12.81 4.84 3.19
C SER A 106 -12.70 3.41 2.69
N GLY A 107 -12.20 2.51 3.53
CA GLY A 107 -11.97 1.11 3.15
C GLY A 107 -11.01 0.37 4.08
N TYR A 108 -10.76 -0.89 3.77
CA TYR A 108 -9.79 -1.72 4.49
C TYR A 108 -8.37 -1.43 4.01
N VAL A 109 -7.46 -1.19 4.95
CA VAL A 109 -6.04 -0.94 4.62
C VAL A 109 -5.40 -2.15 3.96
N HIS A 110 -5.71 -3.36 4.42
CA HIS A 110 -5.21 -4.61 3.81
C HIS A 110 -5.61 -4.76 2.33
N ASP A 111 -6.85 -4.40 1.98
CA ASP A 111 -7.32 -4.44 0.59
C ASP A 111 -6.54 -3.45 -0.26
N MET A 112 -6.33 -2.25 0.23
CA MET A 112 -5.58 -1.22 -0.47
C MET A 112 -4.09 -1.61 -0.65
N VAL A 113 -3.44 -2.15 0.39
CA VAL A 113 -2.06 -2.66 0.30
C VAL A 113 -1.97 -3.76 -0.74
N ARG A 114 -2.86 -4.76 -0.68
CA ARG A 114 -2.93 -5.86 -1.64
C ARG A 114 -3.11 -5.37 -3.08
N ASP A 115 -4.04 -4.46 -3.30
CA ASP A 115 -4.37 -3.95 -4.64
C ASP A 115 -3.24 -3.07 -5.19
N SER A 116 -2.55 -2.31 -4.31
CA SER A 116 -1.36 -1.53 -4.66
C SER A 116 -0.20 -2.45 -5.05
N VAL A 117 0.09 -3.49 -4.26
CA VAL A 117 1.12 -4.49 -4.57
C VAL A 117 0.81 -5.19 -5.90
N ALA A 118 -0.43 -5.64 -6.11
CA ALA A 118 -0.83 -6.29 -7.36
C ALA A 118 -0.72 -5.37 -8.58
N THR A 119 -0.93 -4.07 -8.40
CA THR A 119 -0.76 -3.08 -9.47
C THR A 119 0.71 -2.88 -9.82
N ILE A 120 1.59 -2.79 -8.82
CA ILE A 120 3.03 -2.66 -9.02
C ILE A 120 3.60 -3.95 -9.64
N GLU A 121 3.15 -5.14 -9.22
CA GLU A 121 3.58 -6.41 -9.81
C GLU A 121 3.21 -6.52 -11.30
N ARG A 122 2.02 -6.05 -11.68
CA ARG A 122 1.63 -5.97 -13.09
C ARG A 122 2.56 -5.02 -13.87
N ALA A 123 2.89 -3.86 -13.30
CA ALA A 123 3.83 -2.93 -13.93
C ALA A 123 5.24 -3.53 -14.08
N ILE A 124 5.73 -4.30 -13.09
CA ILE A 124 7.01 -5.03 -13.17
C ILE A 124 6.97 -6.06 -14.31
N ALA A 125 5.87 -6.81 -14.43
CA ALA A 125 5.70 -7.80 -15.50
C ALA A 125 5.64 -7.14 -16.88
N ASP A 126 5.00 -5.97 -17.00
CA ASP A 126 4.93 -5.21 -18.25
C ASP A 126 6.32 -4.71 -18.68
N VAL A 127 7.15 -4.23 -17.74
CA VAL A 127 8.54 -3.86 -18.03
C VAL A 127 9.36 -5.07 -18.48
N GLU A 128 9.16 -6.24 -17.87
CA GLU A 128 9.83 -7.48 -18.30
C GLU A 128 9.43 -7.89 -19.73
N GLN A 129 8.17 -7.73 -20.08
CA GLN A 129 7.70 -7.98 -21.45
C GLN A 129 8.33 -7.00 -22.45
N GLN A 130 8.57 -5.74 -22.06
CA GLN A 130 9.25 -4.75 -22.92
C GLN A 130 10.69 -5.13 -23.23
N LYS A 131 11.38 -5.90 -22.38
CA LYS A 131 12.74 -6.41 -22.65
C LYS A 131 12.79 -7.54 -23.68
N VAL A 132 11.69 -8.29 -23.85
CA VAL A 132 11.64 -9.46 -24.75
C VAL A 132 12.07 -9.16 -26.19
N PRO A 133 11.60 -8.06 -26.85
CA PRO A 133 12.04 -7.72 -28.22
C PRO A 133 13.55 -7.40 -28.26
N HIS A 134 14.11 -6.75 -27.25
CA HIS A 134 15.53 -6.46 -27.16
C HIS A 134 16.39 -7.72 -27.12
N TYR A 135 16.03 -8.69 -26.30
CA TYR A 135 16.69 -10.00 -26.25
C TYR A 135 16.55 -10.79 -27.57
N LYS A 136 15.43 -10.65 -28.27
CA LYS A 136 15.27 -11.26 -29.61
C LYS A 136 16.20 -10.62 -30.64
N LEU A 137 16.36 -9.31 -30.62
CA LEU A 137 17.27 -8.58 -31.51
C LEU A 137 18.74 -8.97 -31.25
N LEU A 138 19.18 -9.05 -29.98
CA LEU A 138 20.51 -9.53 -29.63
C LEU A 138 20.79 -10.91 -30.22
N ARG A 139 19.86 -11.87 -30.02
CA ARG A 139 19.98 -13.21 -30.59
C ARG A 139 20.04 -13.22 -32.12
N GLN A 140 19.31 -12.34 -32.78
CA GLN A 140 19.32 -12.19 -34.22
C GLN A 140 20.68 -11.68 -34.69
N TYR A 141 21.22 -10.62 -34.09
CA TYR A 141 22.52 -10.06 -34.43
C TYR A 141 23.66 -11.07 -34.20
N ASP A 142 23.63 -11.82 -33.10
CA ASP A 142 24.57 -12.91 -32.88
C ASP A 142 24.51 -13.99 -33.95
N LYS A 143 23.30 -14.32 -34.44
CA LYS A 143 23.13 -15.31 -35.53
C LYS A 143 23.67 -14.76 -36.83
N GLU A 144 23.45 -13.49 -37.15
CA GLU A 144 23.98 -12.82 -38.33
C GLU A 144 25.51 -12.82 -38.30
N LEU A 145 26.11 -12.41 -37.18
CA LEU A 145 27.56 -12.42 -36.95
C LEU A 145 28.15 -13.81 -37.13
N ARG A 146 27.55 -14.84 -36.51
CA ARG A 146 28.03 -16.23 -36.67
C ARG A 146 27.99 -16.67 -38.13
N SER A 147 26.99 -16.24 -38.92
CA SER A 147 26.90 -16.53 -40.36
C SER A 147 28.08 -15.94 -41.11
N VAL A 148 28.46 -14.69 -40.80
CA VAL A 148 29.60 -14.01 -41.44
C VAL A 148 30.92 -14.65 -41.01
N LEU A 149 31.12 -14.93 -39.73
CA LEU A 149 32.34 -15.56 -39.23
C LEU A 149 32.60 -16.96 -39.80
N ASN A 150 31.53 -17.70 -40.02
CA ASN A 150 31.61 -19.06 -40.62
C ASN A 150 31.78 -19.07 -42.14
N SER A 151 31.69 -17.92 -42.80
CA SER A 151 31.85 -17.83 -44.23
C SER A 151 33.31 -18.14 -44.64
N ARG A 152 33.50 -18.82 -45.77
CA ARG A 152 34.81 -19.24 -46.30
C ARG A 152 34.89 -18.87 -47.76
N VAL A 153 36.09 -18.52 -48.20
CA VAL A 153 36.39 -18.31 -49.63
C VAL A 153 36.34 -19.67 -50.34
N ARG A 154 35.46 -19.79 -51.32
CA ARG A 154 35.40 -20.99 -52.23
C ARG A 154 36.29 -20.74 -53.45
N ARG A 155 37.30 -21.63 -53.64
CA ARG A 155 38.16 -21.58 -54.84
C ARG A 155 37.37 -22.08 -56.04
N GLU A 156 37.24 -21.26 -57.06
CA GLU A 156 36.63 -21.61 -58.35
C GLU A 156 37.74 -22.16 -59.31
N MET A 157 37.35 -22.93 -60.34
CA MET A 157 38.24 -23.78 -61.13
C MET A 157 39.30 -23.01 -61.94
N PHE A 158 39.16 -21.69 -62.12
CA PHE A 158 40.11 -20.84 -62.90
C PHE A 158 40.66 -19.66 -62.11
N MET A 159 40.58 -19.67 -60.83
CA MET A 159 41.06 -18.61 -59.94
C MET A 159 42.59 -18.68 -59.78
N SER A 160 43.25 -17.59 -60.00
CA SER A 160 44.67 -17.42 -59.67
C SER A 160 44.92 -17.38 -58.15
N ASP A 161 46.11 -17.77 -57.71
CA ASP A 161 46.47 -17.72 -56.28
C ASP A 161 46.40 -16.28 -55.73
N TYR A 162 46.66 -15.29 -56.55
CA TYR A 162 46.54 -13.86 -56.19
C TYR A 162 45.07 -13.49 -55.90
N GLU A 163 44.14 -13.91 -56.73
CA GLU A 163 42.70 -13.62 -56.55
C GLU A 163 42.15 -14.33 -55.31
N VAL A 164 42.61 -15.52 -55.02
CA VAL A 164 42.25 -16.25 -53.81
C VAL A 164 42.75 -15.53 -52.55
N ALA A 165 44.03 -15.01 -52.60
CA ALA A 165 44.61 -14.27 -51.51
C ALA A 165 43.83 -12.95 -51.25
N LYS A 166 43.53 -12.20 -52.32
CA LYS A 166 42.76 -10.99 -52.27
C LYS A 166 41.36 -11.19 -51.67
N ARG A 167 40.62 -12.23 -52.11
CA ARG A 167 39.31 -12.57 -51.56
C ARG A 167 39.37 -13.03 -50.08
N LYS A 168 40.46 -13.65 -49.65
CA LYS A 168 40.68 -13.98 -48.22
C LYS A 168 40.84 -12.76 -47.38
N GLU A 169 41.65 -11.78 -47.86
CA GLU A 169 41.88 -10.52 -47.17
C GLU A 169 40.58 -9.70 -47.03
N GLU A 170 39.80 -9.59 -48.14
CA GLU A 170 38.51 -8.93 -48.15
C GLU A 170 37.52 -9.62 -47.17
N LEU A 171 37.55 -10.96 -47.08
CA LEU A 171 36.69 -11.71 -46.15
C LEU A 171 37.09 -11.42 -44.70
N GLU A 172 38.39 -11.38 -44.36
CA GLU A 172 38.84 -11.06 -43.00
C GLU A 172 38.52 -9.60 -42.60
N GLN A 173 38.67 -8.64 -43.53
CA GLN A 173 38.21 -7.26 -43.26
C GLN A 173 36.71 -7.19 -42.99
N ARG A 174 35.90 -7.94 -43.81
CA ARG A 174 34.43 -8.01 -43.58
C ARG A 174 34.07 -8.67 -42.26
N LYS A 175 34.80 -9.64 -41.76
CA LYS A 175 34.59 -10.25 -40.45
C LYS A 175 34.86 -9.28 -39.31
N ILE A 176 35.99 -8.52 -39.42
CA ILE A 176 36.36 -7.52 -38.42
C ILE A 176 35.28 -6.41 -38.36
N GLU A 177 34.83 -5.95 -39.51
CA GLU A 177 33.80 -4.91 -39.62
C GLU A 177 32.46 -5.40 -39.04
N ALA A 178 32.06 -6.65 -39.37
CA ALA A 178 30.86 -7.27 -38.80
C ALA A 178 30.92 -7.46 -37.29
N GLN A 179 32.09 -7.77 -36.73
CA GLN A 179 32.27 -7.83 -35.27
C GLN A 179 32.08 -6.46 -34.64
N ARG A 180 32.71 -5.41 -35.17
CA ARG A 180 32.56 -4.06 -34.65
C ARG A 180 31.11 -3.56 -34.73
N GLU A 181 30.45 -3.76 -35.88
CA GLU A 181 29.05 -3.41 -36.04
C GLU A 181 28.15 -4.15 -35.04
N ASN A 182 28.43 -5.42 -34.78
CA ASN A 182 27.67 -6.20 -33.81
C ASN A 182 27.87 -5.67 -32.39
N GLU A 183 29.09 -5.34 -31.98
CA GLU A 183 29.39 -4.71 -30.69
C GLU A 183 28.63 -3.40 -30.53
N GLU A 184 28.69 -2.52 -31.53
CA GLU A 184 27.96 -1.23 -31.50
C GLU A 184 26.44 -1.41 -31.39
N ARG A 185 25.87 -2.48 -32.00
CA ARG A 185 24.44 -2.82 -31.91
C ARG A 185 24.09 -3.39 -30.54
N HIS A 186 24.95 -4.23 -29.97
CA HIS A 186 24.79 -4.75 -28.63
C HIS A 186 24.82 -3.63 -27.60
N ASP A 187 25.81 -2.75 -27.64
CA ASP A 187 25.95 -1.62 -26.71
C ASP A 187 24.68 -0.74 -26.68
N ARG A 188 24.07 -0.49 -27.83
CA ARG A 188 22.81 0.28 -27.91
C ARG A 188 21.65 -0.44 -27.22
N ILE A 189 21.48 -1.73 -27.52
CA ILE A 189 20.41 -2.52 -26.94
C ILE A 189 20.62 -2.73 -25.44
N ASP A 190 21.85 -2.95 -24.98
CA ASP A 190 22.20 -3.10 -23.59
C ASP A 190 21.94 -1.80 -22.81
N ALA A 191 22.17 -0.64 -23.44
CA ALA A 191 21.78 0.65 -22.88
C ALA A 191 20.26 0.78 -22.69
N ASP A 192 19.47 0.35 -23.68
CA ASP A 192 18.00 0.34 -23.59
C ASP A 192 17.51 -0.61 -22.50
N ILE A 193 18.07 -1.82 -22.42
CA ILE A 193 17.76 -2.79 -21.35
C ILE A 193 18.12 -2.22 -19.97
N ALA A 194 19.26 -1.54 -19.84
CA ALA A 194 19.67 -0.93 -18.58
C ALA A 194 18.71 0.19 -18.10
N ILE A 195 18.03 0.87 -19.02
CA ILE A 195 16.97 1.83 -18.65
C ILE A 195 15.76 1.09 -18.08
N LEU A 196 15.33 0.02 -18.74
CA LEU A 196 14.21 -0.83 -18.27
C LEU A 196 14.52 -1.52 -16.94
N ASP A 197 15.78 -1.95 -16.74
CA ASP A 197 16.23 -2.55 -15.47
C ASP A 197 16.13 -1.55 -14.31
N ARG A 198 16.54 -0.30 -14.53
CA ARG A 198 16.41 0.77 -13.51
C ARG A 198 14.95 1.06 -13.19
N GLN A 199 14.08 1.09 -14.20
CA GLN A 199 12.64 1.27 -14.00
C GLN A 199 12.06 0.12 -13.18
N GLN A 200 12.45 -1.11 -13.48
CA GLN A 200 12.00 -2.31 -12.76
C GLN A 200 12.48 -2.30 -11.31
N GLU A 201 13.73 -1.89 -11.04
CA GLU A 201 14.24 -1.79 -9.66
C GLU A 201 13.49 -0.72 -8.86
N HIS A 202 13.20 0.43 -9.46
CA HIS A 202 12.38 1.46 -8.81
C HIS A 202 10.98 0.93 -8.43
N LEU A 203 10.33 0.18 -9.33
CA LEU A 203 9.04 -0.48 -9.03
C LEU A 203 9.17 -1.50 -7.89
N ARG A 204 10.26 -2.27 -7.84
CA ARG A 204 10.51 -3.20 -6.73
C ARG A 204 10.71 -2.48 -5.39
N GLU A 205 11.37 -1.32 -5.40
CA GLU A 205 11.51 -0.46 -4.22
C GLU A 205 10.16 0.07 -3.75
N GLN A 206 9.32 0.54 -4.68
CA GLN A 206 7.95 0.96 -4.37
C GLN A 206 7.12 -0.18 -3.77
N ARG A 207 7.22 -1.41 -4.33
CA ARG A 207 6.54 -2.58 -3.77
C ARG A 207 6.98 -2.85 -2.34
N ARG A 208 8.30 -2.90 -2.09
CA ARG A 208 8.85 -3.10 -0.74
C ARG A 208 8.36 -2.04 0.24
N TYR A 209 8.30 -0.78 -0.20
CA TYR A 209 7.78 0.30 0.64
C TYR A 209 6.32 0.07 1.04
N VAL A 210 5.45 -0.28 0.08
CA VAL A 210 4.03 -0.56 0.34
C VAL A 210 3.86 -1.76 1.29
N GLU A 211 4.64 -2.83 1.08
CA GLU A 211 4.65 -4.01 1.96
C GLU A 211 5.11 -3.64 3.40
N CYS A 212 6.15 -2.83 3.54
CA CYS A 212 6.61 -2.36 4.85
C CYS A 212 5.55 -1.51 5.56
N VAL A 213 4.91 -0.57 4.86
CA VAL A 213 3.85 0.26 5.46
C VAL A 213 2.64 -0.59 5.86
N GLY A 214 2.31 -1.63 5.08
CA GLY A 214 1.28 -2.61 5.46
C GLY A 214 1.64 -3.33 6.76
N SER A 215 2.87 -3.81 6.88
CA SER A 215 3.38 -4.46 8.10
C SER A 215 3.43 -3.51 9.32
N ASP A 216 3.80 -2.25 9.09
CA ASP A 216 3.77 -1.22 10.14
C ASP A 216 2.35 -0.97 10.65
N PHE A 217 1.38 -0.94 9.73
CA PHE A 217 -0.04 -0.83 10.10
C PHE A 217 -0.49 -2.02 10.94
N ASP A 218 -0.11 -3.25 10.57
CA ASP A 218 -0.44 -4.46 11.34
C ASP A 218 0.16 -4.42 12.75
N ASN A 219 1.42 -4.01 12.89
CA ASN A 219 2.09 -3.87 14.16
C ASN A 219 1.42 -2.79 15.04
N LEU A 220 1.03 -1.67 14.43
CA LEU A 220 0.30 -0.60 15.12
C LEU A 220 -1.07 -1.09 15.60
N MET A 221 -1.81 -1.82 14.76
CA MET A 221 -3.11 -2.38 15.13
C MET A 221 -2.98 -3.50 16.18
N ASP A 222 -1.93 -4.33 16.15
CA ASP A 222 -1.66 -5.30 17.24
C ASP A 222 -1.50 -4.60 18.59
N PHE A 223 -0.77 -3.47 18.64
CA PHE A 223 -0.66 -2.65 19.84
C PHE A 223 -2.02 -2.10 20.26
N VAL A 224 -2.79 -1.49 19.35
CA VAL A 224 -4.12 -0.94 19.62
C VAL A 224 -5.08 -2.01 20.15
N HIS A 225 -5.11 -3.19 19.54
CA HIS A 225 -5.94 -4.31 19.97
C HIS A 225 -5.60 -4.79 21.38
N ARG A 226 -4.32 -4.86 21.71
CA ARG A 226 -3.88 -5.22 23.08
C ARG A 226 -4.28 -4.18 24.11
N VAL A 227 -4.18 -2.90 23.74
CA VAL A 227 -4.65 -1.79 24.59
C VAL A 227 -6.16 -1.86 24.76
N ASP A 228 -6.91 -2.10 23.70
CA ASP A 228 -8.37 -2.15 23.75
C ASP A 228 -8.90 -3.37 24.49
N ALA A 229 -8.24 -4.53 24.38
CA ALA A 229 -8.60 -5.77 25.05
C ALA A 229 -8.39 -5.73 26.57
N ASP A 230 -7.48 -4.92 27.07
CA ASP A 230 -7.16 -4.80 28.49
C ASP A 230 -7.83 -3.58 29.12
N ARG A 231 -8.65 -3.79 30.14
CA ARG A 231 -9.41 -2.71 30.79
C ARG A 231 -8.51 -1.62 31.40
N PHE A 232 -7.34 -2.00 31.91
CA PHE A 232 -6.38 -1.05 32.48
C PHE A 232 -5.78 -0.20 31.37
N TRP A 233 -5.23 -0.81 30.33
CA TRP A 233 -4.59 -0.10 29.23
C TRP A 233 -5.57 0.76 28.44
N ARG A 234 -6.80 0.29 28.23
CA ARG A 234 -7.88 1.08 27.59
C ARG A 234 -8.18 2.37 28.35
N ALA A 235 -8.11 2.33 29.69
CA ALA A 235 -8.33 3.52 30.51
C ALA A 235 -7.11 4.44 30.54
N GLU A 236 -5.91 3.87 30.40
CA GLU A 236 -4.66 4.55 30.63
C GLU A 236 -4.07 5.18 29.36
N VAL A 237 -4.10 4.48 28.22
CA VAL A 237 -3.55 4.97 26.96
C VAL A 237 -4.48 5.99 26.31
N VAL A 238 -4.09 7.25 26.27
CA VAL A 238 -4.89 8.32 25.65
C VAL A 238 -4.34 8.81 24.32
N GLN A 239 -3.03 8.70 24.13
CA GLN A 239 -2.36 9.10 22.91
C GLN A 239 -1.25 8.10 22.57
N ILE A 240 -1.15 7.73 21.31
CA ILE A 240 -0.10 6.88 20.76
C ILE A 240 0.75 7.74 19.84
N LEU A 241 2.04 7.79 20.13
CA LEU A 241 3.03 8.52 19.35
C LEU A 241 3.76 7.52 18.44
N VAL A 242 3.77 7.78 17.15
CA VAL A 242 4.47 6.97 16.17
C VAL A 242 5.64 7.76 15.62
N ASP A 243 6.82 7.14 15.57
CA ASP A 243 8.00 7.67 14.90
C ASP A 243 8.57 6.62 13.94
N GLY A 244 9.01 7.07 12.75
CA GLY A 244 9.47 6.16 11.70
C GLY A 244 8.32 5.52 10.91
N GLY A 245 8.60 4.35 10.32
CA GLY A 245 7.71 3.60 9.44
C GLY A 245 8.16 3.57 7.98
N GLY A 246 7.71 2.57 7.23
CA GLY A 246 8.14 2.30 5.87
C GLY A 246 9.56 1.78 5.78
N THR A 247 10.50 2.60 5.34
CA THR A 247 11.93 2.23 5.23
C THR A 247 12.70 2.35 6.54
N VAL A 248 12.15 3.05 7.53
CA VAL A 248 12.74 3.22 8.86
C VAL A 248 11.90 2.43 9.86
N PRO A 249 12.49 1.60 10.72
CA PRO A 249 11.73 0.82 11.69
C PRO A 249 10.82 1.70 12.56
N MET A 250 9.54 1.32 12.64
CA MET A 250 8.54 2.06 13.40
C MET A 250 8.77 1.91 14.90
N GLN A 251 8.75 3.02 15.62
CA GLN A 251 8.82 3.10 17.06
C GLN A 251 7.50 3.63 17.61
N LEU A 252 7.08 3.07 18.73
CA LEU A 252 5.86 3.45 19.42
C LEU A 252 6.16 3.99 20.82
N SER A 253 5.48 5.07 21.15
CA SER A 253 5.40 5.58 22.51
C SER A 253 3.96 5.92 22.83
N PHE A 254 3.59 6.03 24.09
CA PHE A 254 2.25 6.49 24.45
C PHE A 254 2.26 7.45 25.64
N VAL A 255 1.20 8.23 25.72
CA VAL A 255 0.94 9.13 26.86
C VAL A 255 -0.12 8.47 27.74
N PRO A 256 0.19 8.18 29.00
CA PRO A 256 -0.77 7.67 29.95
C PRO A 256 -1.71 8.78 30.46
N ARG A 257 -2.91 8.40 30.89
CA ARG A 257 -3.87 9.35 31.50
C ARG A 257 -3.45 9.79 32.88
N SER A 258 -2.84 8.89 33.65
CA SER A 258 -2.51 9.08 35.06
C SER A 258 -1.25 9.89 35.29
N ALA A 259 -0.44 10.18 34.28
CA ALA A 259 0.86 10.82 34.40
C ALA A 259 1.19 11.78 33.27
N SER A 260 2.15 12.68 33.48
CA SER A 260 2.60 13.67 32.50
C SER A 260 3.83 13.24 31.70
N PHE A 261 4.29 11.99 31.85
CA PHE A 261 5.42 11.44 31.08
C PHE A 261 4.98 10.68 29.83
N VAL A 262 5.91 10.47 28.93
CA VAL A 262 5.73 9.61 27.76
C VAL A 262 6.38 8.27 28.04
N VAL A 263 5.66 7.19 27.78
CA VAL A 263 6.19 5.83 27.88
C VAL A 263 6.75 5.43 26.52
N ASP A 264 8.06 5.25 26.42
CA ASP A 264 8.73 4.75 25.22
C ASP A 264 8.66 3.22 25.19
N MET A 265 7.97 2.69 24.18
CA MET A 265 7.83 1.26 23.91
C MET A 265 8.92 0.75 22.95
N GLY A 266 9.69 1.65 22.33
CA GLY A 266 10.67 1.31 21.31
C GLY A 266 10.05 0.74 20.04
N TYR A 267 10.75 -0.19 19.37
CA TYR A 267 10.27 -0.78 18.12
C TYR A 267 8.96 -1.53 18.32
N ALA A 268 8.08 -1.46 17.28
CA ALA A 268 6.73 -2.04 17.28
C ALA A 268 6.73 -3.59 17.20
N GLU A 269 7.54 -4.22 18.04
CA GLU A 269 7.68 -5.68 18.13
C GLU A 269 7.46 -6.16 19.56
N GLN A 270 6.92 -7.36 19.71
CA GLN A 270 6.70 -8.01 21.03
C GLN A 270 5.89 -7.15 22.02
N MET A 271 4.91 -6.41 21.53
CA MET A 271 4.14 -5.46 22.34
C MET A 271 3.43 -6.10 23.53
N GLY A 272 3.02 -7.37 23.42
CA GLY A 272 2.41 -8.11 24.53
C GLY A 272 3.33 -8.25 25.74
N ASP A 273 4.59 -8.64 25.52
CA ASP A 273 5.57 -8.80 26.61
C ASP A 273 5.95 -7.46 27.24
N LYS A 274 6.10 -6.43 26.41
CA LYS A 274 6.39 -5.05 26.88
C LYS A 274 5.26 -4.49 27.73
N LEU A 275 4.01 -4.64 27.29
CA LEU A 275 2.83 -4.23 28.07
C LEU A 275 2.73 -5.02 29.39
N ALA A 276 2.99 -6.34 29.37
CA ALA A 276 2.98 -7.15 30.59
C ALA A 276 4.08 -6.76 31.57
N MET A 277 5.28 -6.40 31.07
CA MET A 277 6.37 -5.91 31.91
C MET A 277 6.04 -4.55 32.49
N LEU A 278 5.48 -3.65 31.70
CA LEU A 278 5.07 -2.33 32.12
C LEU A 278 3.94 -2.38 33.14
N HIS A 279 2.97 -3.29 33.00
CA HIS A 279 1.91 -3.50 33.98
C HIS A 279 2.47 -3.87 35.37
N ARG A 280 3.49 -4.75 35.40
CA ARG A 280 4.19 -5.09 36.65
C ARG A 280 4.92 -3.89 37.25
N PHE A 281 5.42 -2.98 36.45
CA PHE A 281 6.04 -1.75 36.91
C PHE A 281 4.99 -0.82 37.54
N TYR A 282 3.85 -0.64 36.91
CA TYR A 282 2.73 0.13 37.46
C TYR A 282 2.24 -0.44 38.79
N ASP A 283 2.14 -1.76 38.94
CA ASP A 283 1.68 -2.41 40.14
C ASP A 283 2.68 -2.34 41.30
N LYS A 284 3.99 -2.49 41.03
CA LYS A 284 4.99 -2.74 42.05
C LYS A 284 5.94 -1.56 42.32
N ALA A 285 6.29 -0.81 41.30
CA ALA A 285 7.31 0.23 41.41
C ALA A 285 6.69 1.62 41.58
N LEU A 286 5.72 1.99 40.74
CA LEU A 286 5.12 3.33 40.78
C LEU A 286 4.52 3.73 42.13
N PRO A 287 3.83 2.85 42.88
CA PRO A 287 3.32 3.17 44.21
C PRO A 287 4.43 3.54 45.20
N ASN A 288 5.67 3.08 45.00
CA ASN A 288 6.80 3.32 45.89
C ASN A 288 7.67 4.50 45.47
N VAL A 289 7.66 4.90 44.21
CA VAL A 289 8.52 5.97 43.66
C VAL A 289 7.77 7.29 43.50
N GLY A 290 6.44 7.24 43.37
CA GLY A 290 5.59 8.40 43.08
C GLY A 290 5.38 8.62 41.60
N TRP A 291 4.33 9.39 41.26
CA TRP A 291 3.89 9.66 39.91
C TRP A 291 4.62 10.84 39.22
N ASP A 292 5.41 11.60 39.98
CA ASP A 292 6.03 12.86 39.55
C ASP A 292 7.56 12.81 39.48
N SER A 293 8.16 11.63 39.44
CA SER A 293 9.63 11.47 39.45
C SER A 293 10.18 10.94 38.13
#